data_4482e0b6e624c523ee0824d28e608078
#
_entry.id   4482e0b6e624c523ee0824d28e608078
#
_cell.length_a   1.000
_cell.length_b   1.000
_cell.length_c   1.000
_cell.angle_alpha   90.00
_cell.angle_beta   90.00
_cell.angle_gamma   90.00
#
_symmetry.space_group_name_H-M   'P 1'
#
loop_
_entity.id
_entity.type
_entity.pdbx_description
1 polymer ?
#
loop_
_entity_poly.entity_id
_entity_poly.type
_entity_poly.pdbx_seq_one_letter_code
_entity_poly.pdbx_strand_id
1 'polypeptide(L)'
;MIRSASQRAKGAGGYMSDFPSGAICVVGLAKVANQNPIHSVHRALAGSFIVDPSSGLVYDVQFDTVCQITSDFLASLLIGLSLPTDLEEMISRVQSRYFGDSRRAITVILRDVAARLRECQGGGYN
;
A
#
# COMPACT_ATOMS: atom_id res chain seq x y z
N MET A 1 -1.35 12.15 15.59
CA MET A 1 -2.20 11.19 14.87
C MET A 1 -1.96 11.34 13.36
N ILE A 2 -1.78 10.24 12.70
CA ILE A 2 -1.56 10.25 11.26
C ILE A 2 -2.90 10.24 10.55
N ARG A 3 -3.11 11.19 9.66
CA ARG A 3 -4.34 11.21 8.87
C ARG A 3 -4.21 10.27 7.68
N SER A 4 -5.35 9.76 7.22
CA SER A 4 -5.37 8.99 5.99
C SER A 4 -5.09 9.90 4.79
N ALA A 5 -4.72 9.29 3.68
CA ALA A 5 -4.51 10.05 2.45
C ALA A 5 -5.74 10.82 2.03
N SER A 6 -6.92 10.22 2.23
CA SER A 6 -8.18 10.87 1.91
C SER A 6 -8.38 12.14 2.72
N GLN A 7 -8.06 12.09 4.00
CA GLN A 7 -8.22 13.25 4.86
C GLN A 7 -7.27 14.37 4.46
N ARG A 8 -6.04 14.03 4.10
CA ARG A 8 -5.07 15.04 3.66
C ARG A 8 -5.51 15.70 2.36
N ALA A 9 -5.95 14.89 1.41
CA ALA A 9 -6.37 15.43 0.12
C ALA A 9 -7.56 16.35 0.27
N LYS A 10 -8.53 15.97 1.11
CA LYS A 10 -9.71 16.79 1.32
C LYS A 10 -9.36 18.10 2.01
N GLY A 11 -8.47 18.07 2.96
CA GLY A 11 -8.15 19.24 3.73
C GLY A 11 -7.31 20.26 2.98
N ALA A 12 -6.51 19.80 2.03
CA ALA A 12 -5.53 20.67 1.40
C ALA A 12 -5.95 21.20 0.04
N GLY A 13 -7.02 20.67 -0.52
CA GLY A 13 -7.36 20.99 -1.89
C GLY A 13 -6.31 20.52 -2.87
N GLY A 14 -5.46 19.60 -2.45
CA GLY A 14 -4.40 19.04 -3.23
C GLY A 14 -3.33 18.53 -2.30
N TYR A 15 -2.33 17.90 -2.86
CA TYR A 15 -1.25 17.36 -2.04
C TYR A 15 -0.31 18.46 -1.65
N MET A 16 -0.35 18.81 -0.39
CA MET A 16 0.74 19.54 0.21
C MET A 16 1.70 18.52 0.77
N SER A 17 2.90 18.94 1.03
CA SER A 17 3.95 18.06 1.50
C SER A 17 3.75 17.73 2.99
N ASP A 18 2.80 16.82 3.25
CA ASP A 18 2.50 16.36 4.60
C ASP A 18 3.44 15.25 5.05
N PHE A 19 4.27 14.76 4.14
CA PHE A 19 5.09 13.60 4.45
C PHE A 19 6.37 14.03 5.14
N PRO A 20 6.88 13.19 6.06
CA PRO A 20 8.15 13.50 6.71
C PRO A 20 9.28 13.64 5.72
N SER A 21 10.24 14.50 6.06
CA SER A 21 11.44 14.66 5.26
C SER A 21 12.19 13.32 5.23
N GLY A 22 12.59 12.92 4.04
CA GLY A 22 13.29 11.65 3.88
C GLY A 22 12.41 10.46 3.61
N ALA A 23 11.08 10.61 3.70
CA ALA A 23 10.18 9.52 3.36
C ALA A 23 10.32 9.15 1.89
N ILE A 24 10.16 7.87 1.60
CA ILE A 24 10.20 7.38 0.22
C ILE A 24 8.88 6.74 -0.15
N CYS A 25 8.63 6.67 -1.44
CA CYS A 25 7.44 6.02 -1.97
C CYS A 25 7.84 4.70 -2.60
N VAL A 26 7.25 3.61 -2.11
CA VAL A 26 7.49 2.27 -2.67
C VAL A 26 6.18 1.78 -3.24
N VAL A 27 6.21 1.38 -4.50
CA VAL A 27 5.00 0.93 -5.18
C VAL A 27 5.08 -0.58 -5.41
N GLY A 28 4.07 -1.28 -4.93
CA GLY A 28 3.93 -2.70 -5.19
C GLY A 28 2.84 -2.95 -6.21
N LEU A 29 3.00 -4.01 -6.97
CA LEU A 29 2.06 -4.37 -8.02
C LEU A 29 1.63 -5.81 -7.88
N ALA A 30 0.37 -6.07 -8.25
CA ALA A 30 -0.14 -7.43 -8.34
C ALA A 30 -1.03 -7.52 -9.57
N LYS A 31 -0.92 -8.60 -10.29
CA LYS A 31 -1.79 -8.84 -11.43
C LYS A 31 -3.13 -9.36 -10.94
N VAL A 32 -4.20 -8.82 -11.52
CA VAL A 32 -5.56 -9.23 -11.19
C VAL A 32 -6.20 -9.72 -12.49
N ALA A 33 -6.66 -10.96 -12.48
CA ALA A 33 -7.30 -11.51 -13.66
C ALA A 33 -8.66 -10.89 -13.88
N ASN A 34 -8.93 -10.50 -15.12
CA ASN A 34 -10.26 -10.07 -15.50
C ASN A 34 -11.11 -11.32 -15.69
N GLN A 35 -12.24 -11.39 -15.01
CA GLN A 35 -13.11 -12.57 -15.07
C GLN A 35 -14.00 -12.60 -16.31
N ASN A 36 -14.03 -11.54 -17.07
CA ASN A 36 -14.81 -11.51 -18.29
C ASN A 36 -14.06 -12.24 -19.40
N PRO A 37 -14.56 -13.39 -19.88
CA PRO A 37 -13.83 -14.17 -20.89
C PRO A 37 -13.70 -13.45 -22.22
N ILE A 38 -14.53 -12.47 -22.49
CA ILE A 38 -14.45 -11.73 -23.75
C ILE A 38 -13.24 -10.79 -23.74
N HIS A 39 -12.92 -10.27 -22.59
CA HIS A 39 -11.86 -9.27 -22.47
C HIS A 39 -10.57 -9.81 -21.91
N SER A 40 -10.51 -10.98 -21.42
CA SER A 40 -9.37 -11.69 -20.83
C SER A 40 -8.10 -10.84 -20.65
N VAL A 41 -8.26 -9.63 -20.13
CA VAL A 41 -7.17 -8.68 -19.94
C VAL A 41 -6.74 -8.73 -18.47
N HIS A 42 -5.44 -8.88 -18.26
CA HIS A 42 -4.88 -8.82 -16.93
C HIS A 42 -4.69 -7.37 -16.54
N ARG A 43 -5.23 -7.00 -15.41
CA ARG A 43 -5.02 -5.68 -14.83
C ARG A 43 -3.97 -5.78 -13.75
N ALA A 44 -3.31 -4.67 -13.50
CA ALA A 44 -2.43 -4.56 -12.34
C ALA A 44 -3.12 -3.72 -11.28
N LEU A 45 -3.11 -4.23 -10.07
CA LEU A 45 -3.50 -3.43 -8.91
C LEU A 45 -2.23 -2.89 -8.30
N ALA A 46 -2.22 -1.61 -7.99
CA ALA A 46 -1.05 -0.95 -7.44
C ALA A 46 -1.33 -0.44 -6.04
N GLY A 47 -0.32 -0.53 -5.19
CA GLY A 47 -0.35 0.11 -3.88
C GLY A 47 0.88 0.97 -3.71
N SER A 48 0.68 2.24 -3.38
CA SER A 48 1.76 3.19 -3.14
C SER A 48 1.90 3.40 -1.64
N PHE A 49 3.07 3.11 -1.13
CA PHE A 49 3.37 3.18 0.30
C PHE A 49 4.39 4.27 0.55
N ILE A 50 4.06 5.18 1.44
CA ILE A 50 5.00 6.20 1.90
C ILE A 50 5.59 5.71 3.19
N VAL A 51 6.89 5.46 3.19
CA VAL A 51 7.54 4.81 4.33
C VAL A 51 8.82 5.52 4.71
N ASP A 52 9.26 5.27 5.95
CA ASP A 52 10.58 5.65 6.39
C ASP A 52 11.57 4.62 5.86
N PRO A 53 12.59 5.04 5.10
CA PRO A 53 13.51 4.07 4.49
C PRO A 53 14.33 3.28 5.50
N SER A 54 14.57 3.79 6.69
CA SER A 54 15.40 3.07 7.66
C SER A 54 14.59 2.14 8.54
N SER A 55 13.42 2.56 9.01
CA SER A 55 12.61 1.75 9.91
C SER A 55 11.51 0.98 9.19
N GLY A 56 11.14 1.42 7.98
CA GLY A 56 10.04 0.83 7.26
C GLY A 56 8.68 1.28 7.75
N LEU A 57 8.63 2.24 8.66
CA LEU A 57 7.36 2.73 9.20
C LEU A 57 6.48 3.28 8.08
N VAL A 58 5.25 2.80 8.01
CA VAL A 58 4.29 3.22 6.99
C VAL A 58 3.58 4.48 7.46
N TYR A 59 3.82 5.56 6.74
CA TYR A 59 3.15 6.83 7.04
C TYR A 59 1.82 6.94 6.34
N ASP A 60 1.73 6.36 5.13
CA ASP A 60 0.50 6.43 4.36
C ASP A 60 0.55 5.37 3.28
N VAL A 61 -0.63 5.00 2.78
CA VAL A 61 -0.75 4.05 1.70
C VAL A 61 -2.03 4.31 0.94
N GLN A 62 -1.98 4.11 -0.36
CA GLN A 62 -3.16 4.22 -1.19
C GLN A 62 -3.13 3.11 -2.22
N PHE A 63 -4.27 2.46 -2.39
CA PHE A 63 -4.43 1.41 -3.39
C PHE A 63 -5.25 1.93 -4.55
N ASP A 64 -4.91 1.45 -5.73
CA ASP A 64 -5.63 1.78 -6.96
C ASP A 64 -6.90 0.95 -7.03
N THR A 65 -7.87 1.30 -6.20
CA THR A 65 -9.16 0.63 -6.15
C THR A 65 -10.24 1.53 -6.75
N VAL A 66 -11.36 0.92 -7.13
CA VAL A 66 -12.46 1.66 -7.70
C VAL A 66 -13.08 2.61 -6.68
N CYS A 67 -13.20 2.15 -5.43
CA CYS A 67 -13.85 2.93 -4.38
C CYS A 67 -12.83 3.50 -3.43
N GLN A 68 -12.87 4.80 -3.23
CA GLN A 68 -11.95 5.48 -2.31
C GLN A 68 -12.06 4.94 -0.89
N ILE A 69 -13.29 4.63 -0.46
CA ILE A 69 -13.49 4.13 0.90
C ILE A 69 -12.77 2.81 1.13
N THR A 70 -12.66 1.98 0.10
CA THR A 70 -11.92 0.72 0.19
C THR A 70 -10.44 0.99 0.44
N SER A 71 -9.87 1.90 -0.34
CA SER A 71 -8.47 2.27 -0.16
C SER A 71 -8.24 2.87 1.23
N ASP A 72 -9.12 3.73 1.67
CA ASP A 72 -9.00 4.36 2.99
C ASP A 72 -9.06 3.33 4.11
N PHE A 73 -9.96 2.36 3.98
CA PHE A 73 -10.07 1.32 4.99
C PHE A 73 -8.81 0.47 5.04
N LEU A 74 -8.31 0.05 3.88
CA LEU A 74 -7.08 -0.74 3.82
C LEU A 74 -5.91 0.05 4.43
N ALA A 75 -5.83 1.34 4.13
CA ALA A 75 -4.79 2.18 4.71
C ALA A 75 -4.87 2.19 6.23
N SER A 76 -6.07 2.23 6.78
CA SER A 76 -6.25 2.27 8.22
C SER A 76 -5.74 1.00 8.91
N LEU A 77 -5.66 -0.10 8.19
CA LEU A 77 -5.13 -1.35 8.74
C LEU A 77 -3.60 -1.38 8.75
N LEU A 78 -2.96 -0.55 7.95
CA LEU A 78 -1.55 -0.68 7.65
C LEU A 78 -0.71 0.47 8.17
N ILE A 79 -1.27 1.67 8.27
CA ILE A 79 -0.54 2.85 8.72
C ILE A 79 -0.10 2.65 10.16
N GLY A 80 1.16 2.98 10.43
CA GLY A 80 1.73 2.86 11.76
C GLY A 80 2.47 1.55 12.00
N LEU A 81 2.35 0.60 11.10
CA LEU A 81 3.14 -0.62 11.14
C LEU A 81 4.39 -0.44 10.29
N SER A 82 5.37 -1.31 10.49
CA SER A 82 6.66 -1.21 9.80
C SER A 82 6.90 -2.41 8.92
N LEU A 83 7.46 -2.17 7.75
CA LEU A 83 7.87 -3.24 6.83
C LEU A 83 9.39 -3.38 6.86
N PRO A 84 9.90 -4.59 6.71
CA PRO A 84 9.18 -5.86 6.59
C PRO A 84 8.82 -6.49 7.93
N THR A 85 9.17 -5.86 9.04
CA THR A 85 9.02 -6.43 10.37
C THR A 85 7.60 -6.88 10.67
N ASP A 86 6.62 -6.05 10.34
CA ASP A 86 5.21 -6.31 10.65
C ASP A 86 4.44 -6.86 9.45
N LEU A 87 5.13 -7.42 8.46
CA LEU A 87 4.48 -7.88 7.24
C LEU A 87 3.39 -8.91 7.53
N GLU A 88 3.67 -9.88 8.39
CA GLU A 88 2.68 -10.92 8.69
C GLU A 88 1.48 -10.35 9.44
N GLU A 89 1.72 -9.37 10.30
CA GLU A 89 0.61 -8.69 10.97
C GLU A 89 -0.26 -7.94 9.96
N MET A 90 0.37 -7.26 9.01
CA MET A 90 -0.37 -6.55 7.96
C MET A 90 -1.22 -7.52 7.15
N ILE A 91 -0.65 -8.65 6.74
CA ILE A 91 -1.36 -9.65 5.98
C ILE A 91 -2.53 -10.19 6.79
N SER A 92 -2.30 -10.49 8.05
CA SER A 92 -3.34 -11.00 8.93
C SER A 92 -4.52 -10.02 9.05
N ARG A 93 -4.22 -8.73 9.19
CA ARG A 93 -5.27 -7.71 9.29
C ARG A 93 -6.09 -7.64 8.01
N VAL A 94 -5.43 -7.68 6.86
CA VAL A 94 -6.14 -7.65 5.58
C VAL A 94 -7.00 -8.89 5.43
N GLN A 95 -6.45 -10.06 5.72
CA GLN A 95 -7.19 -11.30 5.52
C GLN A 95 -8.37 -11.45 6.45
N SER A 96 -8.27 -10.90 7.66
CA SER A 96 -9.35 -11.04 8.63
C SER A 96 -10.39 -9.93 8.56
N ARG A 97 -10.08 -8.79 7.94
CA ARG A 97 -10.97 -7.64 7.99
C ARG A 97 -11.37 -7.09 6.63
N TYR A 98 -10.74 -7.51 5.56
CA TYR A 98 -11.09 -7.05 4.22
C TYR A 98 -11.67 -8.21 3.43
N PHE A 99 -12.91 -8.06 2.96
CA PHE A 99 -13.63 -9.11 2.25
C PHE A 99 -14.03 -8.63 0.87
N GLY A 100 -13.06 -8.55 -0.02
CA GLY A 100 -13.27 -8.16 -1.39
C GLY A 100 -12.49 -9.07 -2.32
N ASP A 101 -12.77 -8.94 -3.61
CA ASP A 101 -12.13 -9.78 -4.62
C ASP A 101 -10.63 -9.58 -4.68
N SER A 102 -10.17 -8.41 -4.26
CA SER A 102 -8.75 -8.05 -4.35
C SER A 102 -7.91 -8.49 -3.16
N ARG A 103 -8.49 -9.26 -2.22
CA ARG A 103 -7.77 -9.59 -0.98
C ARG A 103 -6.43 -10.28 -1.25
N ARG A 104 -6.42 -11.22 -2.21
CA ARG A 104 -5.19 -11.92 -2.56
C ARG A 104 -4.18 -10.97 -3.20
N ALA A 105 -4.67 -10.09 -4.06
CA ALA A 105 -3.81 -9.12 -4.72
C ALA A 105 -3.17 -8.16 -3.72
N ILE A 106 -3.93 -7.73 -2.72
CA ILE A 106 -3.39 -6.87 -1.67
C ILE A 106 -2.26 -7.58 -0.93
N THR A 107 -2.42 -8.85 -0.63
CA THR A 107 -1.37 -9.63 0.03
C THR A 107 -0.11 -9.69 -0.84
N VAL A 108 -0.27 -9.90 -2.14
CA VAL A 108 0.86 -9.91 -3.07
C VAL A 108 1.57 -8.55 -3.07
N ILE A 109 0.79 -7.47 -3.08
CA ILE A 109 1.36 -6.13 -3.05
C ILE A 109 2.18 -5.90 -1.78
N LEU A 110 1.67 -6.33 -0.63
CA LEU A 110 2.40 -6.18 0.63
C LEU A 110 3.74 -6.90 0.58
N ARG A 111 3.76 -8.11 0.05
CA ARG A 111 5.01 -8.85 -0.07
C ARG A 111 5.96 -8.19 -1.06
N ASP A 112 5.43 -7.65 -2.15
CA ASP A 112 6.24 -6.98 -3.15
C ASP A 112 6.87 -5.70 -2.58
N VAL A 113 6.09 -4.91 -1.86
CA VAL A 113 6.61 -3.70 -1.23
C VAL A 113 7.67 -4.05 -0.19
N ALA A 114 7.44 -5.10 0.61
CA ALA A 114 8.43 -5.52 1.60
C ALA A 114 9.74 -5.93 0.94
N ALA A 115 9.67 -6.64 -0.18
CA ALA A 115 10.86 -7.06 -0.91
C ALA A 115 11.62 -5.87 -1.48
N ARG A 116 10.91 -4.92 -2.08
CA ARG A 116 11.54 -3.73 -2.65
C ARG A 116 12.20 -2.88 -1.57
N LEU A 117 11.53 -2.75 -0.43
CA LEU A 117 12.07 -1.97 0.69
C LEU A 117 13.30 -2.64 1.27
N ARG A 118 13.30 -3.97 1.35
CA ARG A 118 14.44 -4.72 1.85
C ARG A 118 15.67 -4.49 0.97
N GLU A 119 15.47 -4.48 -0.35
CA GLU A 119 16.56 -4.18 -1.28
C GLU A 119 17.10 -2.78 -1.04
N CYS A 120 16.22 -1.81 -0.85
CA CYS A 120 16.60 -0.44 -0.57
C CYS A 120 17.40 -0.34 0.73
N GLN A 121 16.91 -1.00 1.78
CA GLN A 121 17.57 -0.98 3.09
C GLN A 121 18.93 -1.70 3.05
N GLY A 122 19.03 -2.72 2.23
CA GLY A 122 20.27 -3.47 2.11
C GLY A 122 21.33 -2.79 1.27
N GLY A 123 21.01 -1.64 0.67
CA GLY A 123 21.98 -0.93 -0.16
C GLY A 123 22.28 -1.62 -1.48
N GLY A 124 21.49 -2.63 -1.84
CA GLY A 124 21.70 -3.36 -3.07
C GLY A 124 21.03 -2.75 -4.28
N TYR A 125 20.38 -1.65 -4.11
CA TYR A 125 19.64 -1.00 -5.18
C TYR A 125 20.46 0.15 -5.73
N ASN A 126 21.01 -0.04 -6.89
CA ASN A 126 21.85 0.98 -7.50
C ASN A 126 21.21 1.54 -8.75
#